data_e2af8d516e3f43ca01886f4afabb7719
#
_entry.id   e2af8d516e3f43ca01886f4afabb7719
#
_cell.length_a   1.000
_cell.length_b   1.000
_cell.length_c   1.000
_cell.angle_alpha   90.00
_cell.angle_beta   90.00
_cell.angle_gamma   90.00
#
_symmetry.space_group_name_H-M   'P 1'
#
loop_
_entity.id
_entity.type
_entity.pdbx_description
1 polymer ?
#
loop_
_entity_poly.entity_id
_entity_poly.type
_entity_poly.pdbx_seq_one_letter_code
_entity_poly.pdbx_strand_id
1 'polypeptide(L)'
;MADRADYVRFLSGHAIGLAPLFGSFQAFAEQDLGMACPDYPEMLRQDLAALGVDSARLPQVAASGGLTRLATGYVIAGSRLGLTMIRRQGYWGAAHALPSAYMEDERGLAIWKEAASLMKQRDLGDLEAQAERDAAVATFDTFRAAFVASATADVR
;
A
#
# COMPACT_ATOMS: atom_id res chain seq x y z
N MET A 1 -0.15 12.06 -11.83
CA MET A 1 1.34 12.00 -11.84
C MET A 1 1.80 12.57 -13.16
N ALA A 2 2.02 13.88 -13.14
CA ALA A 2 2.29 14.64 -14.35
C ALA A 2 3.77 14.58 -14.77
N ASP A 3 4.67 14.39 -13.82
CA ASP A 3 6.11 14.40 -14.09
C ASP A 3 6.85 13.32 -13.28
N ARG A 4 8.19 13.26 -13.48
CA ARG A 4 9.07 12.31 -12.79
C ARG A 4 9.08 12.51 -11.27
N ALA A 5 9.07 13.76 -10.81
CA ALA A 5 9.13 14.07 -9.39
C ALA A 5 7.86 13.59 -8.67
N ASP A 6 6.70 13.82 -9.27
CA ASP A 6 5.42 13.30 -8.78
C ASP A 6 5.41 11.76 -8.74
N TYR A 7 5.97 11.13 -9.78
CA TYR A 7 6.04 9.67 -9.86
C TYR A 7 6.96 9.08 -8.78
N VAL A 8 8.14 9.65 -8.61
CA VAL A 8 9.07 9.25 -7.53
C VAL A 8 8.42 9.45 -6.15
N ARG A 9 7.79 10.60 -5.92
CA ARG A 9 7.10 10.88 -4.66
C ARG A 9 5.99 9.88 -4.37
N PHE A 10 5.23 9.52 -5.39
CA PHE A 10 4.16 8.54 -5.28
C PHE A 10 4.69 7.15 -4.86
N LEU A 11 5.70 6.63 -5.54
CA LEU A 11 6.30 5.34 -5.19
C LEU A 11 6.99 5.37 -3.83
N SER A 12 7.70 6.48 -3.51
CA SER A 12 8.34 6.67 -2.21
C SER A 12 7.31 6.70 -1.07
N GLY A 13 6.19 7.40 -1.24
CA GLY A 13 5.12 7.44 -0.26
C GLY A 13 4.54 6.05 0.03
N HIS A 14 4.35 5.24 -1.01
CA HIS A 14 3.90 3.85 -0.84
C HIS A 14 4.98 2.98 -0.15
N ALA A 15 6.23 3.12 -0.51
CA ALA A 15 7.33 2.38 0.12
C ALA A 15 7.45 2.70 1.62
N ILE A 16 7.39 3.98 1.97
CA ILE A 16 7.45 4.45 3.37
C ILE A 16 6.24 3.94 4.15
N GLY A 17 5.03 4.05 3.59
CA GLY A 17 3.79 3.66 4.28
C GLY A 17 3.63 2.15 4.44
N LEU A 18 4.05 1.36 3.44
CA LEU A 18 4.00 -0.09 3.51
C LEU A 18 5.01 -0.68 4.49
N ALA A 19 6.18 -0.06 4.67
CA ALA A 19 7.24 -0.61 5.50
C ALA A 19 6.77 -1.06 6.90
N PRO A 20 6.05 -0.24 7.69
CA PRO A 20 5.57 -0.65 9.01
C PRO A 20 4.32 -1.55 8.96
N LEU A 21 3.63 -1.65 7.83
CA LEU A 21 2.33 -2.32 7.70
C LEU A 21 2.42 -3.66 6.97
N PHE A 22 3.47 -3.90 6.20
CA PHE A 22 3.55 -5.03 5.28
C PHE A 22 3.51 -6.38 5.99
N GLY A 23 4.16 -6.51 7.14
CA GLY A 23 4.11 -7.76 7.93
C GLY A 23 2.69 -8.15 8.33
N SER A 24 1.88 -7.17 8.72
CA SER A 24 0.46 -7.37 9.05
C SER A 24 -0.37 -7.74 7.82
N PHE A 25 -0.11 -7.08 6.67
CA PHE A 25 -0.76 -7.41 5.40
C PHE A 25 -0.40 -8.82 4.92
N GLN A 26 0.87 -9.20 5.00
CA GLN A 26 1.34 -10.53 4.63
C GLN A 26 0.68 -11.61 5.49
N ALA A 27 0.66 -11.40 6.82
CA ALA A 27 -0.01 -12.33 7.73
C ALA A 27 -1.52 -12.46 7.41
N PHE A 28 -2.18 -11.36 7.08
CA PHE A 28 -3.57 -11.38 6.65
C PHE A 28 -3.77 -12.21 5.37
N ALA A 29 -2.98 -11.97 4.35
CA ALA A 29 -3.10 -12.69 3.08
C ALA A 29 -2.80 -14.19 3.25
N GLU A 30 -1.69 -14.52 3.90
CA GLU A 30 -1.20 -15.91 3.98
C GLU A 30 -1.89 -16.72 5.06
N GLN A 31 -2.10 -16.15 6.26
CA GLN A 31 -2.65 -16.88 7.39
C GLN A 31 -4.17 -16.79 7.49
N ASP A 32 -4.75 -15.63 7.22
CA ASP A 32 -6.20 -15.44 7.36
C ASP A 32 -6.96 -15.81 6.09
N LEU A 33 -6.39 -15.57 4.90
CA LEU A 33 -7.01 -15.87 3.61
C LEU A 33 -6.44 -17.11 2.90
N GLY A 34 -5.27 -17.61 3.33
CA GLY A 34 -4.59 -18.72 2.65
C GLY A 34 -4.12 -18.39 1.23
N MET A 35 -3.83 -17.13 0.95
CA MET A 35 -3.41 -16.64 -0.37
C MET A 35 -1.95 -16.23 -0.36
N ALA A 36 -1.24 -16.44 -1.47
CA ALA A 36 0.11 -15.93 -1.64
C ALA A 36 0.10 -14.39 -1.61
N CYS A 37 1.00 -13.80 -0.81
CA CYS A 37 1.15 -12.36 -0.72
C CYS A 37 2.16 -11.85 -1.74
N PRO A 38 1.81 -10.88 -2.60
CA PRO A 38 2.79 -10.21 -3.45
C PRO A 38 3.81 -9.43 -2.60
N ASP A 39 5.08 -9.50 -2.97
CA ASP A 39 6.16 -8.77 -2.28
C ASP A 39 6.20 -7.30 -2.73
N TYR A 40 5.25 -6.51 -2.26
CA TYR A 40 5.16 -5.10 -2.60
C TYR A 40 6.38 -4.27 -2.18
N PRO A 41 7.01 -4.49 -1.01
CA PRO A 41 8.23 -3.79 -0.67
C PRO A 41 9.36 -4.02 -1.67
N GLU A 42 9.55 -5.25 -2.12
CA GLU A 42 10.58 -5.57 -3.11
C GLU A 42 10.27 -4.95 -4.48
N MET A 43 9.01 -4.98 -4.92
CA MET A 43 8.59 -4.32 -6.16
C MET A 43 8.88 -2.82 -6.10
N LEU A 44 8.51 -2.15 -5.02
CA LEU A 44 8.76 -0.72 -4.84
C LEU A 44 10.26 -0.40 -4.77
N ARG A 45 11.05 -1.26 -4.13
CA ARG A 45 12.51 -1.13 -4.10
C ARG A 45 13.10 -1.16 -5.52
N GLN A 46 12.67 -2.10 -6.34
CA GLN A 46 13.12 -2.23 -7.72
C GLN A 46 12.66 -1.05 -8.59
N ASP A 47 11.39 -0.65 -8.46
CA ASP A 47 10.83 0.48 -9.20
C ASP A 47 11.56 1.79 -8.87
N LEU A 48 11.85 2.04 -7.60
CA LEU A 48 12.61 3.21 -7.14
C LEU A 48 14.05 3.17 -7.61
N ALA A 49 14.70 2.00 -7.56
CA ALA A 49 16.06 1.82 -8.06
C ALA A 49 16.17 2.14 -9.56
N ALA A 50 15.18 1.73 -10.36
CA ALA A 50 15.11 2.08 -11.79
C ALA A 50 15.00 3.59 -12.02
N LEU A 51 14.50 4.33 -11.04
CA LEU A 51 14.45 5.80 -11.03
C LEU A 51 15.69 6.45 -10.39
N GLY A 52 16.70 5.67 -10.01
CA GLY A 52 17.91 6.17 -9.34
C GLY A 52 17.69 6.57 -7.89
N VAL A 53 16.63 6.08 -7.25
CA VAL A 53 16.31 6.35 -5.85
C VAL A 53 16.69 5.13 -4.99
N ASP A 54 17.53 5.37 -4.00
CA ASP A 54 17.87 4.36 -3.00
C ASP A 54 16.80 4.31 -1.91
N SER A 55 15.98 3.27 -1.92
CA SER A 55 14.88 3.11 -0.96
C SER A 55 15.37 2.99 0.50
N ALA A 56 16.62 2.57 0.74
CA ALA A 56 17.20 2.50 2.08
C ALA A 56 17.41 3.90 2.73
N ARG A 57 17.41 4.95 1.91
CA ARG A 57 17.57 6.34 2.35
C ARG A 57 16.24 7.07 2.56
N LEU A 58 15.12 6.41 2.27
CA LEU A 58 13.81 7.00 2.52
C LEU A 58 13.56 7.18 4.02
N PRO A 59 12.81 8.23 4.40
CA PRO A 59 12.40 8.40 5.79
C PRO A 59 11.56 7.20 6.25
N GLN A 60 11.57 6.97 7.56
CA GLN A 60 10.75 5.94 8.18
C GLN A 60 9.60 6.61 8.96
N VAL A 61 8.44 5.99 8.91
CA VAL A 61 7.29 6.37 9.74
C VAL A 61 6.89 5.17 10.61
N ALA A 62 6.42 5.46 11.82
CA ALA A 62 5.85 4.44 12.67
C ALA A 62 4.40 4.16 12.23
N ALA A 63 3.97 2.91 12.38
CA ALA A 63 2.56 2.58 12.25
C ALA A 63 1.76 3.29 13.34
N SER A 64 0.60 3.83 12.98
CA SER A 64 -0.35 4.37 13.96
C SER A 64 -0.85 3.26 14.89
N GLY A 65 -1.20 3.58 16.14
CA GLY A 65 -1.68 2.59 17.10
C GLY A 65 -3.06 2.01 16.75
N GLY A 66 -3.41 0.88 17.35
CA GLY A 66 -4.73 0.26 17.21
C GLY A 66 -4.96 -0.49 15.90
N LEU A 67 -3.91 -0.91 15.21
CA LEU A 67 -4.00 -1.69 13.96
C LEU A 67 -4.52 -3.10 14.21
N THR A 68 -5.34 -3.61 13.28
CA THR A 68 -5.73 -5.01 13.18
C THR A 68 -5.30 -5.57 11.82
N ARG A 69 -5.07 -6.88 11.77
CA ARG A 69 -4.72 -7.53 10.49
C ARG A 69 -5.82 -7.39 9.45
N LEU A 70 -7.07 -7.52 9.87
CA LEU A 70 -8.23 -7.41 8.98
C LEU A 70 -8.33 -6.03 8.35
N ALA A 71 -8.34 -4.98 9.18
CA ALA A 71 -8.46 -3.60 8.67
C ALA A 71 -7.26 -3.20 7.82
N THR A 72 -6.04 -3.52 8.27
CA THR A 72 -4.80 -3.23 7.51
C THR A 72 -4.81 -3.97 6.18
N GLY A 73 -5.16 -5.26 6.18
CA GLY A 73 -5.25 -6.07 4.98
C GLY A 73 -6.30 -5.57 4.00
N TYR A 74 -7.49 -5.23 4.50
CA TYR A 74 -8.57 -4.67 3.69
C TYR A 74 -8.19 -3.33 3.05
N VAL A 75 -7.58 -2.41 3.79
CA VAL A 75 -7.17 -1.10 3.28
C VAL A 75 -6.06 -1.24 2.22
N ILE A 76 -5.03 -2.03 2.50
CA ILE A 76 -3.92 -2.21 1.55
C ILE A 76 -4.41 -2.92 0.28
N ALA A 77 -5.16 -4.00 0.40
CA ALA A 77 -5.73 -4.69 -0.76
C ALA A 77 -6.71 -3.78 -1.53
N GLY A 78 -7.54 -3.00 -0.82
CA GLY A 78 -8.49 -2.06 -1.41
C GLY A 78 -7.81 -0.93 -2.19
N SER A 79 -6.59 -0.52 -1.79
CA SER A 79 -5.81 0.50 -2.50
C SER A 79 -5.50 0.09 -3.95
N ARG A 80 -5.50 -1.23 -4.25
CA ARG A 80 -5.29 -1.76 -5.61
C ARG A 80 -6.35 -1.30 -6.60
N LEU A 81 -7.57 -1.02 -6.14
CA LEU A 81 -8.62 -0.44 -6.99
C LEU A 81 -8.21 0.96 -7.49
N GLY A 82 -7.70 1.81 -6.59
CA GLY A 82 -7.22 3.14 -6.95
C GLY A 82 -6.03 3.08 -7.90
N LEU A 83 -5.08 2.19 -7.65
CA LEU A 83 -3.92 1.98 -8.54
C LEU A 83 -4.35 1.49 -9.93
N THR A 84 -5.34 0.62 -10.01
CA THR A 84 -5.92 0.17 -11.29
C THR A 84 -6.52 1.34 -12.08
N MET A 85 -7.20 2.27 -11.41
CA MET A 85 -7.74 3.46 -12.06
C MET A 85 -6.63 4.38 -12.58
N ILE A 86 -5.59 4.63 -11.78
CA ILE A 86 -4.42 5.43 -12.19
C ILE A 86 -3.75 4.80 -13.40
N ARG A 87 -3.55 3.48 -13.38
CA ARG A 87 -2.96 2.72 -14.49
C ARG A 87 -3.76 2.89 -15.78
N ARG A 88 -5.10 2.77 -15.70
CA ARG A 88 -5.99 2.91 -16.87
C ARG A 88 -6.01 4.33 -17.45
N GLN A 89 -5.85 5.35 -16.62
CA GLN A 89 -5.74 6.74 -17.06
C GLN A 89 -4.36 7.08 -17.63
N GLY A 90 -3.38 6.22 -17.41
CA GLY A 90 -1.99 6.44 -17.74
C GLY A 90 -1.24 7.18 -16.64
N TYR A 91 0.06 6.90 -16.54
CA TYR A 91 0.95 7.55 -15.58
C TYR A 91 2.33 7.76 -16.21
N TRP A 92 3.10 8.69 -15.64
CA TRP A 92 4.37 9.13 -16.19
C TRP A 92 5.33 7.97 -16.49
N GLY A 93 5.49 7.04 -15.57
CA GLY A 93 6.42 5.91 -15.73
C GLY A 93 6.10 5.03 -16.93
N ALA A 94 4.82 4.68 -17.14
CA ALA A 94 4.40 3.90 -18.30
C ALA A 94 4.66 4.65 -19.62
N ALA A 95 4.41 5.96 -19.63
CA ALA A 95 4.65 6.80 -20.82
C ALA A 95 6.15 6.97 -21.15
N HIS A 96 7.05 6.70 -20.20
CA HIS A 96 8.50 6.89 -20.33
C HIS A 96 9.30 5.58 -20.25
N ALA A 97 8.67 4.44 -20.54
CA ALA A 97 9.29 3.11 -20.51
C ALA A 97 9.88 2.71 -19.14
N LEU A 98 9.30 3.23 -18.07
CA LEU A 98 9.60 2.92 -16.67
C LEU A 98 8.33 2.49 -15.92
N PRO A 99 7.62 1.43 -16.38
CA PRO A 99 6.43 0.97 -15.68
C PRO A 99 6.79 0.48 -14.29
N SER A 100 5.87 0.67 -13.33
CA SER A 100 6.03 0.21 -11.97
C SER A 100 5.50 -1.22 -11.81
N ALA A 101 6.35 -2.15 -11.40
CA ALA A 101 5.92 -3.50 -11.06
C ALA A 101 4.85 -3.49 -9.95
N TYR A 102 5.02 -2.58 -8.99
CA TYR A 102 4.05 -2.38 -7.91
C TYR A 102 2.67 -1.95 -8.43
N MET A 103 2.61 -0.98 -9.34
CA MET A 103 1.34 -0.49 -9.89
C MET A 103 0.69 -1.50 -10.85
N GLU A 104 1.50 -2.23 -11.62
CA GLU A 104 1.02 -3.20 -12.61
C GLU A 104 0.58 -4.53 -12.00
N ASP A 105 0.90 -4.82 -10.73
CA ASP A 105 0.51 -6.07 -10.08
C ASP A 105 -1.02 -6.14 -9.89
N GLU A 106 -1.63 -7.22 -10.36
CA GLU A 106 -3.07 -7.46 -10.27
C GLU A 106 -3.46 -8.47 -9.18
N ARG A 107 -2.48 -9.16 -8.57
CA ARG A 107 -2.76 -10.21 -7.55
C ARG A 107 -3.46 -9.66 -6.32
N GLY A 108 -3.17 -8.42 -5.95
CA GLY A 108 -3.81 -7.75 -4.83
C GLY A 108 -5.31 -7.53 -5.00
N LEU A 109 -5.83 -7.49 -6.24
CA LEU A 109 -7.28 -7.42 -6.47
C LEU A 109 -8.00 -8.71 -6.05
N ALA A 110 -7.37 -9.87 -6.21
CA ALA A 110 -7.91 -11.13 -5.72
C ALA A 110 -7.94 -11.15 -4.19
N ILE A 111 -6.88 -10.67 -3.53
CA ILE A 111 -6.84 -10.53 -2.08
C ILE A 111 -7.96 -9.59 -1.60
N TRP A 112 -8.18 -8.46 -2.29
CA TRP A 112 -9.25 -7.53 -1.93
C TRP A 112 -10.64 -8.17 -2.03
N LYS A 113 -10.91 -8.96 -3.07
CA LYS A 113 -12.19 -9.66 -3.24
C LYS A 113 -12.45 -10.63 -2.09
N GLU A 114 -11.44 -11.40 -1.70
CA GLU A 114 -11.54 -12.32 -0.56
C GLU A 114 -11.69 -11.57 0.77
N ALA A 115 -10.96 -10.48 0.96
CA ALA A 115 -11.10 -9.62 2.14
C ALA A 115 -12.51 -9.04 2.24
N ALA A 116 -13.07 -8.53 1.15
CA ALA A 116 -14.44 -8.00 1.10
C ALA A 116 -15.49 -9.10 1.39
N SER A 117 -15.28 -10.31 0.86
CA SER A 117 -16.13 -11.46 1.16
C SER A 117 -16.08 -11.85 2.64
N LEU A 118 -14.89 -11.91 3.20
CA LEU A 118 -14.69 -12.20 4.63
C LEU A 118 -15.39 -11.16 5.53
N MET A 119 -15.28 -9.88 5.19
CA MET A 119 -15.94 -8.79 5.91
C MET A 119 -17.46 -8.94 5.90
N LYS A 120 -18.04 -9.31 4.76
CA LYS A 120 -19.49 -9.52 4.64
C LYS A 120 -20.00 -10.73 5.43
N GLN A 121 -19.16 -11.76 5.58
CA GLN A 121 -19.52 -12.99 6.29
C GLN A 121 -19.33 -12.88 7.82
N ARG A 122 -18.51 -11.92 8.29
CA ARG A 122 -18.30 -11.72 9.72
C ARG A 122 -19.45 -10.93 10.31
N ASP A 123 -20.12 -11.54 11.27
CA ASP A 123 -21.06 -10.86 12.17
C ASP A 123 -20.26 -10.25 13.33
N LEU A 124 -19.84 -8.99 13.14
CA LEU A 124 -19.10 -8.26 14.16
C LEU A 124 -20.08 -7.58 15.11
N GLY A 125 -19.89 -7.78 16.41
CA GLY A 125 -20.55 -6.96 17.42
C GLY A 125 -20.15 -5.47 17.27
N ASP A 126 -20.94 -4.57 17.84
CA ASP A 126 -20.74 -3.11 17.68
C ASP A 126 -19.35 -2.64 18.11
N LEU A 127 -18.81 -3.18 19.20
CA LEU A 127 -17.45 -2.86 19.68
C LEU A 127 -16.36 -3.34 18.72
N GLU A 128 -16.49 -4.56 18.18
CA GLU A 128 -15.54 -5.10 17.22
C GLU A 128 -15.60 -4.29 15.90
N ALA A 129 -16.78 -3.99 15.40
CA ALA A 129 -16.97 -3.18 14.22
C ALA A 129 -16.36 -1.78 14.38
N GLN A 130 -16.48 -1.18 15.57
CA GLN A 130 -15.84 0.11 15.84
C GLN A 130 -14.33 -0.01 15.87
N ALA A 131 -13.78 -1.06 16.50
CA ALA A 131 -12.34 -1.31 16.54
C ALA A 131 -11.75 -1.49 15.13
N GLU A 132 -12.46 -2.19 14.24
CA GLU A 132 -12.03 -2.35 12.84
C GLU A 132 -12.08 -1.04 12.05
N ARG A 133 -13.10 -0.21 12.27
CA ARG A 133 -13.17 1.15 11.66
C ARG A 133 -12.01 2.02 12.13
N ASP A 134 -11.71 2.02 13.43
CA ASP A 134 -10.60 2.79 14.01
C ASP A 134 -9.25 2.29 13.47
N ALA A 135 -9.08 0.99 13.32
CA ALA A 135 -7.89 0.39 12.73
C ALA A 135 -7.73 0.73 11.24
N ALA A 136 -8.82 0.82 10.48
CA ALA A 136 -8.80 1.28 9.10
C ALA A 136 -8.34 2.74 9.02
N VAL A 137 -8.87 3.61 9.88
CA VAL A 137 -8.44 5.03 9.98
C VAL A 137 -6.95 5.11 10.32
N ALA A 138 -6.48 4.32 11.30
CA ALA A 138 -5.06 4.27 11.68
C ALA A 138 -4.16 3.82 10.52
N THR A 139 -4.62 2.89 9.69
CA THR A 139 -3.91 2.45 8.48
C THR A 139 -3.80 3.60 7.47
N PHE A 140 -4.88 4.33 7.21
CA PHE A 140 -4.86 5.52 6.34
C PHE A 140 -3.96 6.63 6.90
N ASP A 141 -3.99 6.86 8.21
CA ASP A 141 -3.14 7.86 8.86
C ASP A 141 -1.65 7.54 8.72
N THR A 142 -1.29 6.26 8.76
CA THR A 142 0.08 5.80 8.49
C THR A 142 0.52 6.17 7.06
N PHE A 143 -0.32 5.91 6.06
CA PHE A 143 -0.04 6.30 4.68
C PHE A 143 0.01 7.82 4.51
N ARG A 144 -0.91 8.55 5.13
CA ARG A 144 -0.89 10.02 5.09
C ARG A 144 0.43 10.57 5.63
N ALA A 145 0.90 10.08 6.77
CA ALA A 145 2.20 10.47 7.33
C ALA A 145 3.36 10.12 6.37
N ALA A 146 3.30 8.97 5.72
CA ALA A 146 4.29 8.54 4.75
C ALA A 146 4.35 9.47 3.52
N PHE A 147 3.21 9.89 2.99
CA PHE A 147 3.16 10.83 1.86
C PHE A 147 3.63 12.23 2.24
N VAL A 148 3.38 12.69 3.47
CA VAL A 148 3.97 13.93 3.97
C VAL A 148 5.49 13.81 4.06
N ALA A 149 6.00 12.70 4.61
CA ALA A 149 7.43 12.45 4.71
C ALA A 149 8.11 12.35 3.34
N SER A 150 7.45 11.71 2.36
CA SER A 150 7.99 11.61 0.99
C SER A 150 8.09 12.97 0.29
N ALA A 151 7.21 13.91 0.60
CA ALA A 151 7.24 15.25 0.03
C ALA A 151 8.38 16.12 0.59
N THR A 152 8.84 15.82 1.80
CA THR A 152 9.94 16.55 2.46
C THR A 152 11.30 15.89 2.28
N ALA A 153 11.33 14.65 1.80
CA ALA A 153 12.56 13.96 1.48
C ALA A 153 13.20 14.62 0.24
N ASP A 154 14.40 15.17 0.43
CA ASP A 154 15.21 15.71 -0.67
C ASP A 154 15.68 14.52 -1.51
N VAL A 155 14.94 14.17 -2.54
CA VAL A 155 15.23 13.05 -3.44
C VAL A 155 16.29 13.53 -4.44
N ARG A 156 17.52 13.71 -3.95
CA ARG A 156 18.72 13.96 -4.76
C ARG A 156 19.42 12.67 -5.12
#